data_c9d45f4beff898273fc8322df2491e47
#
_entry.id   c9d45f4beff898273fc8322df2491e47
#
_cell.length_a   1.000
_cell.length_b   1.000
_cell.length_c   1.000
_cell.angle_alpha   90.00
_cell.angle_beta   90.00
_cell.angle_gamma   90.00
#
_symmetry.space_group_name_H-M   'P 1'
#
loop_
_entity.id
_entity.type
_entity.pdbx_description
1 polymer ?
#
loop_
_entity_poly.entity_id
_entity_poly.type
_entity_poly.pdbx_seq_one_letter_code
_entity_poly.pdbx_strand_id
1 'polypeptide(L)'
;MIHFFENQSNTVFAVHTQNEISAQDISKLNWLFADATKIEKSVLSDFFVGPRATMITPWSTNAVEITQNMGISGIIRIEEFQRVTEDFSDFDPMLSQKFSELNQDIFTINIQPEPILEIDDIEAYNQSEGLALSPEEVQYLSDLATKLGRKLTDSEIFAFSQANSEH
;
A
#
# COMPACT_ATOMS: atom_id res chain seq x y z
N MET A 1 -9.72 -13.16 -5.72
CA MET A 1 -8.82 -14.08 -6.44
C MET A 1 -7.94 -13.27 -7.38
N ILE A 2 -6.66 -13.62 -7.50
CA ILE A 2 -5.73 -12.94 -8.39
C ILE A 2 -5.34 -13.90 -9.51
N HIS A 3 -5.49 -13.44 -10.77
CA HIS A 3 -5.08 -14.16 -11.97
C HIS A 3 -3.85 -13.51 -12.57
N PHE A 4 -2.91 -14.30 -13.06
CA PHE A 4 -1.67 -13.83 -13.66
C PHE A 4 -1.67 -14.03 -15.16
N PHE A 5 -1.22 -13.00 -15.88
CA PHE A 5 -1.03 -13.01 -17.33
C PHE A 5 0.41 -12.57 -17.63
N GLU A 6 1.08 -13.26 -18.52
CA GLU A 6 2.45 -12.93 -18.90
C GLU A 6 2.55 -12.67 -20.40
N ASN A 7 3.22 -11.60 -20.77
CA ASN A 7 3.52 -11.28 -22.17
C ASN A 7 4.98 -11.65 -22.53
N GLN A 8 5.34 -11.44 -23.79
CA GLN A 8 6.68 -11.78 -24.30
C GLN A 8 7.81 -10.91 -23.73
N SER A 9 7.48 -9.78 -23.07
CA SER A 9 8.44 -8.86 -22.47
C SER A 9 8.74 -9.16 -20.99
N ASN A 10 8.41 -10.35 -20.51
CA ASN A 10 8.55 -10.76 -19.10
C ASN A 10 7.79 -9.86 -18.12
N THR A 11 6.74 -9.20 -18.60
CA THR A 11 5.81 -8.45 -17.77
C THR A 11 4.67 -9.36 -17.35
N VAL A 12 4.40 -9.41 -16.06
CA VAL A 12 3.28 -10.15 -15.48
C VAL A 12 2.21 -9.15 -15.04
N PHE A 13 0.99 -9.35 -15.50
CA PHE A 13 -0.18 -8.59 -15.09
C PHE A 13 -0.94 -9.38 -14.03
N ALA A 14 -1.11 -8.82 -12.87
CA ALA A 14 -1.92 -9.39 -11.80
C ALA A 14 -3.31 -8.77 -11.83
N VAL A 15 -4.31 -9.58 -12.07
CA VAL A 15 -5.72 -9.17 -12.19
C VAL A 15 -6.49 -9.67 -10.97
N HIS A 16 -6.86 -8.75 -10.09
CA HIS A 16 -7.67 -9.05 -8.91
C HIS A 16 -9.16 -8.98 -9.27
N THR A 17 -9.86 -10.07 -9.06
CA THR A 17 -11.28 -10.20 -9.40
C THR A 17 -12.11 -10.64 -8.19
N GLN A 18 -13.40 -10.27 -8.21
CA GLN A 18 -14.38 -10.76 -7.23
C GLN A 18 -14.78 -12.20 -7.51
N ASN A 19 -14.88 -12.55 -8.79
CA ASN A 19 -15.35 -13.84 -9.27
C ASN A 19 -14.37 -14.45 -10.27
N GLU A 20 -14.62 -15.67 -10.68
CA GLU A 20 -13.88 -16.29 -11.78
C GLU A 20 -14.10 -15.55 -13.10
N ILE A 21 -13.08 -15.54 -13.94
CA ILE A 21 -13.12 -14.89 -15.25
C ILE A 21 -13.60 -15.90 -16.29
N SER A 22 -14.57 -15.51 -17.13
CA SER A 22 -15.04 -16.34 -18.24
C SER A 22 -13.95 -16.51 -19.31
N ALA A 23 -14.04 -17.58 -20.10
CA ALA A 23 -13.12 -17.80 -21.22
C ALA A 23 -13.11 -16.64 -22.23
N GLN A 24 -14.27 -16.02 -22.45
CA GLN A 24 -14.39 -14.86 -23.33
C GLN A 24 -13.64 -13.64 -22.76
N ASP A 25 -13.78 -13.41 -21.47
CA ASP A 25 -13.09 -12.30 -20.80
C ASP A 25 -11.58 -12.53 -20.72
N ILE A 26 -11.12 -13.77 -20.52
CA ILE A 26 -9.70 -14.14 -20.61
C ILE A 26 -9.14 -13.78 -21.99
N SER A 27 -9.85 -14.07 -23.06
CA SER A 27 -9.42 -13.72 -24.42
C SER A 27 -9.29 -12.21 -24.61
N LYS A 28 -10.21 -11.44 -24.05
CA LYS A 28 -10.15 -9.96 -24.09
C LYS A 28 -8.94 -9.43 -23.30
N LEU A 29 -8.68 -9.99 -22.12
CA LEU A 29 -7.53 -9.61 -21.30
C LEU A 29 -6.21 -9.99 -21.97
N ASN A 30 -6.10 -11.16 -22.58
CA ASN A 30 -4.93 -11.56 -23.34
C ASN A 30 -4.58 -10.54 -24.42
N TRP A 31 -5.60 -10.10 -25.15
CA TRP A 31 -5.42 -9.07 -26.19
C TRP A 31 -5.04 -7.72 -25.58
N LEU A 32 -5.70 -7.30 -24.52
CA LEU A 32 -5.44 -6.02 -23.84
C LEU A 32 -4.01 -5.93 -23.30
N PHE A 33 -3.45 -7.04 -22.85
CA PHE A 33 -2.10 -7.12 -22.28
C PHE A 33 -1.04 -7.48 -23.33
N ALA A 34 -1.20 -7.01 -24.57
CA ALA A 34 -0.25 -7.20 -25.66
C ALA A 34 0.02 -8.69 -25.98
N ASP A 35 -1.04 -9.43 -26.27
CA ASP A 35 -1.00 -10.87 -26.55
C ASP A 35 -0.39 -11.71 -25.41
N ALA A 36 -0.70 -11.33 -24.19
CA ALA A 36 -0.33 -12.10 -23.00
C ALA A 36 -1.05 -13.43 -22.94
N THR A 37 -0.52 -14.35 -22.19
CA THR A 37 -1.11 -15.66 -21.91
C THR A 37 -1.43 -15.76 -20.43
N LYS A 38 -2.64 -16.25 -20.11
CA LYS A 38 -3.01 -16.53 -18.72
C LYS A 38 -2.17 -17.69 -18.17
N ILE A 39 -1.57 -17.48 -17.01
CA ILE A 39 -0.79 -18.50 -16.32
C ILE A 39 -1.73 -19.28 -15.38
N GLU A 40 -1.77 -20.60 -15.54
CA GLU A 40 -2.61 -21.49 -14.72
C GLU A 40 -1.94 -21.84 -13.37
N LYS A 41 -1.47 -20.81 -12.67
CA LYS A 41 -0.85 -20.93 -11.34
C LYS A 41 -1.38 -19.84 -10.41
N SER A 42 -1.57 -20.17 -9.15
CA SER A 42 -1.94 -19.21 -8.11
C SER A 42 -0.74 -18.51 -7.47
N VAL A 43 0.46 -19.06 -7.67
CA VAL A 43 1.73 -18.53 -7.16
C VAL A 43 2.79 -18.58 -8.25
N LEU A 44 3.54 -17.51 -8.42
CA LEU A 44 4.68 -17.42 -9.32
C LEU A 44 5.97 -17.27 -8.50
N SER A 45 6.83 -18.28 -8.54
CA SER A 45 8.04 -18.38 -7.72
C SER A 45 9.26 -17.78 -8.41
N ASP A 46 9.23 -16.48 -8.65
CA ASP A 46 10.33 -15.70 -9.23
C ASP A 46 10.39 -14.32 -8.55
N PHE A 47 11.45 -13.57 -8.84
CA PHE A 47 11.59 -12.21 -8.35
C PHE A 47 10.90 -11.22 -9.28
N PHE A 48 10.14 -10.33 -8.69
CA PHE A 48 9.38 -9.30 -9.40
C PHE A 48 9.54 -7.94 -8.72
N VAL A 49 9.44 -6.88 -9.50
CA VAL A 49 9.27 -5.52 -9.00
C VAL A 49 7.94 -4.98 -9.51
N GLY A 50 7.19 -4.39 -8.63
CA GLY A 50 5.89 -3.82 -8.94
C GLY A 50 5.37 -2.94 -7.80
N PRO A 51 4.17 -2.38 -7.97
CA PRO A 51 3.61 -1.46 -7.00
C PRO A 51 3.34 -2.14 -5.66
N ARG A 52 3.48 -1.36 -4.59
CA ARG A 52 3.15 -1.81 -3.24
C ARG A 52 1.64 -2.02 -3.10
N ALA A 53 1.23 -2.91 -2.21
CA ALA A 53 -0.19 -3.21 -1.98
C ALA A 53 -1.01 -1.94 -1.69
N THR A 54 -0.44 -0.99 -0.95
CA THR A 54 -1.07 0.28 -0.59
C THR A 54 -1.10 1.32 -1.71
N MET A 55 -0.41 1.08 -2.83
CA MET A 55 -0.19 2.03 -3.92
C MET A 55 -0.89 1.60 -5.19
N ILE A 56 -2.20 1.82 -5.29
CA ILE A 56 -2.92 1.63 -6.55
C ILE A 56 -2.41 2.67 -7.56
N THR A 57 -1.82 2.19 -8.67
CA THR A 57 -1.24 3.09 -9.66
C THR A 57 -2.34 3.77 -10.50
N PRO A 58 -2.08 4.98 -11.03
CA PRO A 58 -2.97 5.59 -12.02
C PRO A 58 -3.16 4.71 -13.26
N TRP A 59 -2.13 3.97 -13.66
CA TRP A 59 -2.21 2.97 -14.73
C TRP A 59 -3.27 1.91 -14.40
N SER A 60 -3.29 1.39 -13.19
CA SER A 60 -4.28 0.39 -12.74
C SER A 60 -5.71 0.93 -12.83
N THR A 61 -5.94 2.15 -12.38
CA THR A 61 -7.26 2.78 -12.44
C THR A 61 -7.75 2.88 -13.88
N ASN A 62 -6.90 3.32 -14.81
CA ASN A 62 -7.24 3.39 -16.22
C ASN A 62 -7.45 2.00 -16.84
N ALA A 63 -6.62 1.02 -16.49
CA ALA A 63 -6.76 -0.35 -16.99
C ALA A 63 -8.10 -0.97 -16.57
N VAL A 64 -8.49 -0.80 -15.31
CA VAL A 64 -9.79 -1.28 -14.82
C VAL A 64 -10.95 -0.60 -15.56
N GLU A 65 -10.89 0.70 -15.78
CA GLU A 65 -11.91 1.43 -16.55
C GLU A 65 -12.01 0.90 -17.99
N ILE A 66 -10.89 0.65 -18.64
CA ILE A 66 -10.86 0.07 -19.98
C ILE A 66 -11.56 -1.31 -19.99
N THR A 67 -11.31 -2.16 -19.00
CA THR A 67 -11.96 -3.47 -18.93
C THR A 67 -13.47 -3.35 -18.75
N GLN A 68 -13.94 -2.38 -17.97
CA GLN A 68 -15.37 -2.09 -17.84
C GLN A 68 -15.99 -1.67 -19.17
N ASN A 69 -15.32 -0.82 -19.93
CA ASN A 69 -15.75 -0.38 -21.27
C ASN A 69 -15.74 -1.55 -22.28
N MET A 70 -14.92 -2.57 -22.07
CA MET A 70 -14.91 -3.82 -22.85
C MET A 70 -16.00 -4.82 -22.42
N GLY A 71 -16.81 -4.48 -21.43
CA GLY A 71 -17.87 -5.34 -20.91
C GLY A 71 -17.39 -6.43 -19.95
N ILE A 72 -16.19 -6.30 -19.39
CA ILE A 72 -15.67 -7.21 -18.36
C ILE A 72 -16.07 -6.67 -16.99
N SER A 73 -16.76 -7.47 -16.19
CA SER A 73 -17.20 -7.10 -14.84
C SER A 73 -16.40 -7.82 -13.76
N GLY A 74 -16.41 -7.25 -12.54
CA GLY A 74 -15.82 -7.90 -11.37
C GLY A 74 -14.31 -7.74 -11.22
N ILE A 75 -13.68 -6.91 -12.04
CA ILE A 75 -12.25 -6.58 -11.87
C ILE A 75 -12.11 -5.44 -10.88
N ILE A 76 -11.31 -5.66 -9.84
CA ILE A 76 -11.08 -4.70 -8.75
C ILE A 76 -9.80 -3.90 -8.98
N ARG A 77 -8.73 -4.58 -9.39
CA ARG A 77 -7.39 -3.99 -9.54
C ARG A 77 -6.59 -4.77 -10.56
N ILE A 78 -5.82 -4.06 -11.38
CA ILE A 78 -4.85 -4.65 -12.33
C ILE A 78 -3.54 -3.93 -12.11
N GLU A 79 -2.44 -4.67 -11.92
CA GLU A 79 -1.11 -4.07 -11.81
C GLU A 79 -0.08 -4.83 -12.63
N GLU A 80 0.93 -4.11 -13.08
CA GLU A 80 2.08 -4.65 -13.80
C GLU A 80 3.21 -5.00 -12.84
N PHE A 81 3.79 -6.18 -13.03
CA PHE A 81 5.00 -6.62 -12.32
C PHE A 81 6.06 -6.99 -13.34
N GLN A 82 7.26 -6.47 -13.15
CA GLN A 82 8.38 -6.80 -14.01
C GLN A 82 9.21 -7.92 -13.37
N ARG A 83 9.45 -9.00 -14.12
CA ARG A 83 10.32 -10.08 -13.69
C ARG A 83 11.77 -9.57 -13.64
N VAL A 84 12.46 -9.80 -12.54
CA VAL A 84 13.82 -9.30 -12.29
C VAL A 84 14.70 -10.42 -11.71
N THR A 85 15.99 -10.15 -11.61
CA THR A 85 16.95 -11.04 -10.96
C THR A 85 16.93 -10.84 -9.43
N GLU A 86 17.46 -11.82 -8.68
CA GLU A 86 17.51 -11.78 -7.22
C GLU A 86 18.25 -10.54 -6.68
N ASP A 87 19.31 -10.13 -7.38
CA ASP A 87 20.17 -9.02 -7.01
C ASP A 87 19.71 -7.64 -7.56
N PHE A 88 18.60 -7.60 -8.28
CA PHE A 88 18.06 -6.36 -8.84
C PHE A 88 17.62 -5.39 -7.73
N SER A 89 18.08 -4.13 -7.81
CA SER A 89 17.80 -3.10 -6.81
C SER A 89 17.48 -1.72 -7.40
N ASP A 90 17.43 -1.59 -8.72
CA ASP A 90 17.18 -0.33 -9.41
C ASP A 90 15.67 -0.02 -9.49
N PHE A 91 15.06 0.29 -8.36
CA PHE A 91 13.66 0.72 -8.26
C PHE A 91 13.48 1.69 -7.10
N ASP A 92 12.44 2.52 -7.18
CA ASP A 92 12.08 3.44 -6.09
C ASP A 92 11.30 2.69 -4.99
N PRO A 93 11.87 2.52 -3.79
CA PRO A 93 11.21 1.78 -2.71
C PRO A 93 9.98 2.49 -2.13
N MET A 94 9.76 3.77 -2.43
CA MET A 94 8.54 4.47 -2.02
C MET A 94 7.34 4.08 -2.89
N LEU A 95 7.57 3.82 -4.18
CA LEU A 95 6.53 3.51 -5.15
C LEU A 95 6.39 2.02 -5.41
N SER A 96 7.50 1.31 -5.38
CA SER A 96 7.59 -0.09 -5.77
C SER A 96 8.15 -0.96 -4.65
N GLN A 97 7.93 -2.24 -4.80
CA GLN A 97 8.44 -3.26 -3.89
C GLN A 97 9.01 -4.42 -4.71
N LYS A 98 10.07 -5.05 -4.20
CA LYS A 98 10.58 -6.30 -4.72
C LYS A 98 9.87 -7.47 -4.04
N PHE A 99 9.36 -8.38 -4.85
CA PHE A 99 8.68 -9.60 -4.39
C PHE A 99 9.55 -10.80 -4.73
N SER A 100 9.69 -11.74 -3.77
CA SER A 100 10.34 -13.03 -4.01
C SER A 100 9.40 -14.05 -4.65
N GLU A 101 8.12 -13.75 -4.65
CA GLU A 101 7.06 -14.49 -5.34
C GLU A 101 5.84 -13.59 -5.52
N LEU A 102 4.99 -13.91 -6.49
CA LEU A 102 3.65 -13.34 -6.59
C LEU A 102 2.64 -14.39 -6.15
N ASN A 103 1.85 -14.08 -5.13
CA ASN A 103 0.84 -14.96 -4.56
C ASN A 103 -0.52 -14.26 -4.50
N GLN A 104 -1.47 -14.86 -3.82
CA GLN A 104 -2.83 -14.31 -3.70
C GLN A 104 -2.96 -13.17 -2.68
N ASP A 105 -1.90 -12.86 -1.94
CA ASP A 105 -1.88 -11.84 -0.89
C ASP A 105 -1.15 -10.56 -1.29
N ILE A 106 -0.67 -10.44 -2.53
CA ILE A 106 0.14 -9.29 -2.99
C ILE A 106 -0.60 -7.95 -2.91
N PHE A 107 -1.92 -7.94 -2.91
CA PHE A 107 -2.75 -6.74 -2.76
C PHE A 107 -3.39 -6.62 -1.37
N THR A 108 -3.10 -7.54 -0.47
CA THR A 108 -3.61 -7.52 0.90
C THR A 108 -2.83 -6.51 1.73
N ILE A 109 -3.55 -5.61 2.39
CA ILE A 109 -2.98 -4.59 3.25
C ILE A 109 -3.19 -5.03 4.70
N ASN A 110 -2.10 -5.43 5.38
CA ASN A 110 -2.09 -5.70 6.80
C ASN A 110 -1.68 -4.43 7.55
N ILE A 111 -2.62 -3.52 7.75
CA ILE A 111 -2.42 -2.40 8.66
C ILE A 111 -2.75 -2.91 10.07
N GLN A 112 -1.71 -3.19 10.85
CA GLN A 112 -1.87 -3.29 12.30
C GLN A 112 -1.81 -1.85 12.83
N PRO A 113 -2.88 -1.35 13.46
CA PRO A 113 -2.81 -0.05 14.11
C PRO A 113 -1.71 -0.11 15.17
N GLU A 114 -0.83 0.89 15.14
CA GLU A 114 0.16 1.05 16.19
C GLU A 114 -0.58 1.22 17.54
N PRO A 115 -0.08 0.61 18.61
CA PRO A 115 -0.71 0.76 19.93
C PRO A 115 -0.68 2.22 20.36
N ILE A 116 -1.76 2.69 20.97
CA ILE A 116 -1.82 4.02 21.58
C ILE A 116 -0.88 4.02 22.78
N LEU A 117 0.10 4.92 22.77
CA LEU A 117 1.06 5.08 23.85
C LEU A 117 0.58 6.14 24.84
N GLU A 118 0.64 5.83 26.13
CA GLU A 118 0.49 6.81 27.20
C GLU A 118 1.86 7.42 27.51
N ILE A 119 1.95 8.74 27.50
CA ILE A 119 3.21 9.47 27.63
C ILE A 119 3.39 9.92 29.07
N ASP A 120 4.42 9.42 29.72
CA ASP A 120 4.80 9.79 31.09
C ASP A 120 5.53 11.14 31.14
N ASP A 121 6.50 11.32 30.25
CA ASP A 121 7.36 12.49 30.17
C ASP A 121 7.18 13.18 28.84
N ILE A 122 6.39 14.25 28.82
CA ILE A 122 6.05 15.02 27.63
C ILE A 122 7.26 15.73 27.05
N GLU A 123 8.17 16.23 27.92
CA GLU A 123 9.39 16.88 27.46
C GLU A 123 10.31 15.91 26.72
N ALA A 124 10.53 14.72 27.27
CA ALA A 124 11.32 13.68 26.61
C ALA A 124 10.69 13.22 25.30
N TYR A 125 9.38 13.07 25.25
CA TYR A 125 8.65 12.72 24.04
C TYR A 125 8.73 13.82 22.98
N ASN A 126 8.61 15.10 23.39
CA ASN A 126 8.78 16.25 22.52
C ASN A 126 10.16 16.23 21.82
N GLN A 127 11.21 15.93 22.57
CA GLN A 127 12.58 15.88 22.05
C GLN A 127 12.80 14.67 21.12
N SER A 128 12.30 13.48 21.50
CA SER A 128 12.49 12.26 20.73
C SER A 128 11.76 12.28 19.38
N GLU A 129 10.57 12.87 19.34
CA GLU A 129 9.73 12.94 18.15
C GLU A 129 9.88 14.24 17.36
N GLY A 130 10.64 15.20 17.87
CA GLY A 130 10.86 16.47 17.20
C GLY A 130 9.60 17.30 17.01
N LEU A 131 8.73 17.34 18.03
CA LEU A 131 7.42 18.01 17.94
C LEU A 131 7.51 19.54 18.00
N ALA A 132 8.66 20.09 18.36
CA ALA A 132 8.92 21.52 18.46
C ALA A 132 7.97 22.27 19.43
N LEU A 133 7.55 21.62 20.50
CA LEU A 133 6.78 22.25 21.56
C LEU A 133 7.67 23.19 22.39
N SER A 134 7.15 24.37 22.71
CA SER A 134 7.84 25.29 23.61
C SER A 134 7.77 24.80 25.07
N PRO A 135 8.64 25.30 25.98
CA PRO A 135 8.55 24.95 27.39
C PRO A 135 7.20 25.28 28.03
N GLU A 136 6.55 26.36 27.61
CA GLU A 136 5.22 26.76 28.07
C GLU A 136 4.16 25.77 27.60
N GLU A 137 4.26 25.29 26.37
CA GLU A 137 3.33 24.29 25.82
C GLU A 137 3.50 22.93 26.49
N VAL A 138 4.72 22.51 26.77
CA VAL A 138 5.00 21.28 27.53
C VAL A 138 4.40 21.40 28.94
N GLN A 139 4.58 22.52 29.59
CA GLN A 139 4.02 22.76 30.91
C GLN A 139 2.47 22.76 30.89
N TYR A 140 1.88 23.39 29.89
CA TYR A 140 0.42 23.37 29.69
C TYR A 140 -0.12 21.95 29.55
N LEU A 141 0.52 21.11 28.72
CA LEU A 141 0.11 19.72 28.53
C LEU A 141 0.28 18.89 29.81
N SER A 142 1.35 19.13 30.57
CA SER A 142 1.60 18.45 31.83
C SER A 142 0.52 18.82 32.88
N ASP A 143 0.18 20.10 32.95
CA ASP A 143 -0.89 20.59 33.85
C ASP A 143 -2.26 20.04 33.44
N LEU A 144 -2.52 19.95 32.13
CA LEU A 144 -3.73 19.37 31.59
C LEU A 144 -3.85 17.89 31.97
N ALA A 145 -2.79 17.11 31.84
CA ALA A 145 -2.76 15.71 32.25
C ALA A 145 -3.10 15.54 33.72
N THR A 146 -2.51 16.40 34.58
CA THR A 146 -2.80 16.43 36.03
C THR A 146 -4.26 16.78 36.30
N LYS A 147 -4.80 17.77 35.60
CA LYS A 147 -6.20 18.19 35.72
C LYS A 147 -7.18 17.09 35.29
N LEU A 148 -6.84 16.35 34.25
CA LEU A 148 -7.66 15.23 33.77
C LEU A 148 -7.51 13.96 34.61
N GLY A 149 -6.48 13.90 35.48
CA GLY A 149 -6.19 12.73 36.30
C GLY A 149 -5.74 11.49 35.51
N ARG A 150 -5.19 11.70 34.32
CA ARG A 150 -4.66 10.64 33.46
C ARG A 150 -3.50 11.15 32.62
N LYS A 151 -2.71 10.22 32.09
CA LYS A 151 -1.66 10.52 31.12
C LYS A 151 -2.29 10.94 29.79
N LEU A 152 -1.60 11.80 29.05
CA LEU A 152 -1.95 12.10 27.67
C LEU A 152 -1.38 11.01 26.74
N THR A 153 -2.09 10.76 25.66
CA THR A 153 -1.65 9.81 24.65
C THR A 153 -0.73 10.49 23.65
N ASP A 154 0.07 9.69 22.94
CA ASP A 154 0.90 10.14 21.81
C ASP A 154 0.10 10.91 20.77
N SER A 155 -1.10 10.41 20.41
CA SER A 155 -2.01 11.06 19.46
C SER A 155 -2.50 12.42 19.94
N GLU A 156 -2.81 12.57 21.23
CA GLU A 156 -3.24 13.86 21.80
C GLU A 156 -2.12 14.90 21.78
N ILE A 157 -0.90 14.51 22.13
CA ILE A 157 0.27 15.39 22.11
C ILE A 157 0.63 15.78 20.69
N PHE A 158 0.64 14.82 19.76
CA PHE A 158 0.88 15.07 18.36
C PHE A 158 -0.15 16.02 17.73
N ALA A 159 -1.44 15.80 17.99
CA ALA A 159 -2.50 16.67 17.49
C ALA A 159 -2.37 18.10 18.01
N PHE A 160 -2.01 18.28 19.29
CA PHE A 160 -1.74 19.59 19.87
C PHE A 160 -0.56 20.28 19.19
N SER A 161 0.55 19.58 18.96
CA SER A 161 1.72 20.12 18.29
C SER A 161 1.41 20.58 16.87
N GLN A 162 0.63 19.82 16.13
CA GLN A 162 0.21 20.17 14.77
C GLN A 162 -0.72 21.38 14.74
N ALA A 163 -1.70 21.46 15.66
CA ALA A 163 -2.60 22.60 15.75
C ALA A 163 -1.86 23.90 16.07
N ASN A 164 -0.85 23.85 16.92
CA ASN A 164 -0.04 25.02 17.26
C ASN A 164 1.00 25.41 16.20
N SER A 165 1.46 24.47 15.37
CA SER A 165 2.47 24.74 14.34
C SER A 165 1.90 25.48 13.12
N GLU A 166 0.59 25.57 12.98
CA GLU A 166 -0.07 26.29 11.86
C GLU A 166 -0.08 27.82 12.04
N HIS A 167 0.54 28.32 13.05
CA HIS A 167 0.70 29.73 13.33
C HIS A 167 2.14 30.16 13.05
#